data_cc10e2bf16acae44c537453269f08f9b
#
_entry.id   cc10e2bf16acae44c537453269f08f9b
#
_cell.length_a   1.000
_cell.length_b   1.000
_cell.length_c   1.000
_cell.angle_alpha   90.00
_cell.angle_beta   90.00
_cell.angle_gamma   90.00
#
_symmetry.space_group_name_H-M   'P 1'
#
loop_
_entity.id
_entity.type
_entity.pdbx_description
1 polymer ?
#
loop_
_entity_poly.entity_id
_entity_poly.type
_entity_poly.pdbx_seq_one_letter_code
_entity_poly.pdbx_strand_id
1 'polypeptide(L)' 'MSMKYYKLFDLLTRKGMKKTDLLNNKIISSPTLAKLSKGETVTTEVLSNICEALNCQPGDIMEYVPISQQGGESL' A
#
# COMPACT_ATOMS: atom_id res chain seq x y z
N MET A 1 -5.69 -15.39 -0.60
CA MET A 1 -5.18 -14.44 0.33
C MET A 1 -4.73 -13.22 -0.40
N SER A 2 -4.80 -12.10 0.21
CA SER A 2 -4.56 -10.90 -0.52
C SER A 2 -4.18 -9.78 0.43
N MET A 3 -3.18 -9.04 0.05
CA MET A 3 -2.81 -7.83 0.76
C MET A 3 -3.47 -6.67 0.06
N LYS A 4 -3.99 -5.76 0.84
CA LYS A 4 -4.62 -4.57 0.31
C LYS A 4 -3.91 -3.34 0.85
N TYR A 5 -3.93 -2.28 0.08
CA TYR A 5 -3.23 -1.05 0.43
C TYR A 5 -4.20 0.12 0.56
N TYR A 6 -5.43 -0.18 0.94
CA TYR A 6 -6.43 0.88 1.12
C TYR A 6 -5.97 1.89 2.15
N LYS A 7 -5.29 1.40 3.19
CA LYS A 7 -4.84 2.28 4.25
C LYS A 7 -3.82 3.29 3.74
N LEU A 8 -3.00 2.88 2.77
CA LEU A 8 -2.03 3.80 2.19
C LEU A 8 -2.75 4.96 1.51
N PHE A 9 -3.75 4.65 0.69
CA PHE A 9 -4.44 5.70 -0.03
C PHE A 9 -5.26 6.57 0.90
N ASP A 10 -5.82 5.98 1.95
CA ASP A 10 -6.52 6.73 2.96
C ASP A 10 -5.57 7.67 3.71
N LEU A 11 -4.38 7.18 4.03
CA LEU A 11 -3.38 7.99 4.70
C LEU A 11 -2.93 9.15 3.84
N LEU A 12 -2.74 8.91 2.55
CA LEU A 12 -2.38 9.98 1.62
C LEU A 12 -3.46 11.05 1.62
N THR A 13 -4.72 10.64 1.57
CA THR A 13 -5.83 11.59 1.58
C THR A 13 -5.81 12.41 2.86
N ARG A 14 -5.56 11.77 3.99
CA ARG A 14 -5.52 12.48 5.26
C ARG A 14 -4.38 13.49 5.32
N LYS A 15 -3.29 13.20 4.63
CA LYS A 15 -2.15 14.11 4.61
C LYS A 15 -2.25 15.15 3.51
N GLY A 16 -3.34 15.14 2.76
CA GLY A 16 -3.51 16.07 1.66
C GLY A 16 -2.64 15.75 0.47
N MET A 17 -2.24 14.50 0.33
CA MET A 17 -1.37 14.07 -0.76
C MET A 17 -2.16 13.28 -1.78
N LYS A 18 -1.63 13.20 -2.98
CA LYS A 18 -2.22 12.40 -4.04
C LYS A 18 -1.27 11.27 -4.38
N LYS A 19 -1.79 10.25 -5.07
CA LYS A 19 -0.95 9.14 -5.50
C LYS A 19 0.22 9.62 -6.34
N THR A 20 -0.01 10.61 -7.17
CA THR A 20 1.05 11.12 -8.02
C THR A 20 2.16 11.81 -7.23
N ASP A 21 1.88 12.24 -6.01
CA ASP A 21 2.93 12.84 -5.19
C ASP A 21 4.00 11.81 -4.85
N LEU A 22 3.63 10.54 -4.76
CA LEU A 22 4.61 9.48 -4.53
C LEU A 22 5.56 9.36 -5.70
N LEU A 23 5.05 9.58 -6.91
CA LEU A 23 5.89 9.55 -8.10
C LEU A 23 6.74 10.81 -8.20
N ASN A 24 6.12 11.95 -7.96
CA ASN A 24 6.82 13.23 -8.09
C ASN A 24 7.97 13.35 -7.10
N ASN A 25 7.82 12.78 -5.93
CA ASN A 25 8.86 12.82 -4.91
C ASN A 25 9.80 11.62 -5.03
N LYS A 26 9.63 10.82 -6.07
CA LYS A 26 10.50 9.67 -6.36
C LYS A 26 10.51 8.66 -5.23
N ILE A 27 9.41 8.57 -4.51
CA ILE A 27 9.29 7.59 -3.45
C ILE A 27 9.11 6.21 -4.05
N ILE A 28 8.29 6.11 -5.10
CA ILE A 28 8.06 4.85 -5.81
C ILE A 28 8.01 5.14 -7.29
N SER A 29 8.11 4.09 -8.10
CA SER A 29 8.02 4.22 -9.55
C SER A 29 6.58 4.03 -10.00
N SER A 30 6.33 4.39 -11.24
CA SER A 30 5.01 4.25 -11.84
C SER A 30 4.51 2.81 -11.83
N PRO A 31 5.32 1.83 -12.25
CA PRO A 31 4.88 0.43 -12.18
C PRO A 31 4.57 -0.01 -10.76
N THR A 32 5.30 0.49 -9.78
CA THR A 32 5.07 0.15 -8.39
C THR A 32 3.73 0.72 -7.92
N LEU A 33 3.42 1.93 -8.32
CA LEU A 33 2.14 2.52 -7.97
C LEU A 33 0.99 1.70 -8.55
N ALA A 34 1.16 1.22 -9.78
CA ALA A 34 0.15 0.37 -10.40
C ALA A 34 -0.05 -0.92 -9.61
N LYS A 35 1.03 -1.51 -9.11
CA LYS A 35 0.93 -2.73 -8.31
C LYS A 35 0.20 -2.45 -7.01
N LEU A 36 0.49 -1.34 -6.36
CA LEU A 36 -0.18 -0.98 -5.13
C LEU A 36 -1.67 -0.78 -5.36
N SER A 37 -2.02 -0.15 -6.48
CA SER A 37 -3.42 0.08 -6.79
C SER A 37 -4.17 -1.21 -7.05
N LYS A 38 -3.48 -2.22 -7.56
CA LYS A 38 -4.10 -3.50 -7.86
C LYS A 38 -4.00 -4.49 -6.69
N GLY A 39 -3.29 -4.14 -5.66
CA GLY A 39 -3.10 -5.06 -4.54
C GLY A 39 -2.09 -6.14 -4.84
N GLU A 40 -1.14 -5.89 -5.75
CA GLU A 40 -0.14 -6.86 -6.10
C GLU A 40 1.06 -6.78 -5.17
N THR A 41 1.93 -7.77 -5.26
CA THR A 41 3.10 -7.85 -4.41
C THR A 41 4.10 -6.76 -4.74
N VAL A 42 4.64 -6.12 -3.71
CA VAL A 42 5.74 -5.18 -3.86
C VAL A 42 6.82 -5.58 -2.88
N THR A 43 8.03 -5.06 -3.06
CA THR A 43 9.14 -5.43 -2.20
C THR A 43 9.07 -4.67 -0.88
N THR A 44 9.75 -5.22 0.12
CA THR A 44 9.83 -4.54 1.41
C THR A 44 10.61 -3.23 1.30
N GLU A 45 11.51 -3.14 0.33
CA GLU A 45 12.23 -1.90 0.11
C GLU A 45 11.26 -0.78 -0.29
N VAL A 46 10.29 -1.10 -1.14
CA VAL A 46 9.25 -0.16 -1.53
C VAL A 46 8.46 0.27 -0.29
N LEU A 47 8.07 -0.70 0.53
CA LEU A 47 7.31 -0.40 1.74
C LEU A 47 8.12 0.47 2.69
N SER A 48 9.41 0.19 2.79
CA SER A 48 10.29 0.97 3.64
C SER A 48 10.36 2.42 3.18
N ASN A 49 10.49 2.62 1.87
CA ASN A 49 10.55 3.97 1.31
C ASN A 49 9.27 4.74 1.58
N ILE A 50 8.13 4.08 1.45
CA ILE A 50 6.85 4.73 1.71
C ILE A 50 6.73 5.07 3.19
N CYS A 51 7.10 4.14 4.07
CA CYS A 51 7.01 4.38 5.49
C CYS A 51 7.91 5.53 5.93
N GLU A 52 9.09 5.61 5.35
CA GLU A 52 10.00 6.68 5.68
C GLU A 52 9.45 8.02 5.20
N ALA A 53 8.94 8.05 3.98
CA ALA A 53 8.43 9.29 3.40
C ALA A 53 7.19 9.80 4.14
N LEU A 54 6.34 8.89 4.60
CA LEU A 54 5.09 9.26 5.26
C LEU A 54 5.21 9.20 6.78
N ASN A 55 6.37 8.77 7.28
CA ASN A 55 6.62 8.66 8.71
C ASN A 55 5.56 7.77 9.37
N CYS A 56 5.42 6.57 8.87
CA CYS A 56 4.42 5.62 9.35
C CYS A 56 5.00 4.21 9.37
N GLN A 57 4.20 3.27 9.82
CA GLN A 57 4.59 1.86 9.91
C GLN A 57 3.88 1.08 8.82
N PRO A 58 4.40 -0.11 8.44
CA PRO A 58 3.73 -0.89 7.40
C PRO A 58 2.26 -1.19 7.71
N GLY A 59 1.92 -1.40 8.95
CA GLY A 59 0.53 -1.65 9.33
C GLY A 59 -0.38 -0.46 9.09
N ASP A 60 0.19 0.71 8.86
CA ASP A 60 -0.60 1.90 8.58
C ASP A 60 -0.92 2.03 7.10
N ILE A 61 -0.27 1.24 6.25
CA ILE A 61 -0.45 1.38 4.81
C ILE A 61 -0.94 0.11 4.13
N MET A 62 -0.96 -1.02 4.83
CA MET A 62 -1.40 -2.25 4.20
C MET A 62 -2.12 -3.13 5.19
N GLU A 63 -2.92 -4.05 4.68
CA GLU A 63 -3.64 -4.95 5.54
C GLU A 63 -3.90 -6.24 4.78
N TYR A 64 -3.94 -7.34 5.51
CA TYR A 64 -4.22 -8.62 4.93
C TYR A 64 -5.73 -8.85 4.95
N VAL A 65 -6.28 -9.19 3.82
CA VAL A 65 -7.70 -9.49 3.71
C VAL A 65 -7.83 -10.95 3.32
N PRO A 66 -8.32 -11.81 4.20
CA PRO A 66 -8.41 -13.22 3.86
C PRO A 66 -9.52 -13.47 2.86
N ILE A 67 -9.20 -14.30 1.88
CA ILE A 67 -10.18 -14.68 0.90
C ILE A 67 -11.27 -15.47 1.57
N SER A 68 -10.92 -16.15 2.61
CA SER A 68 -11.86 -17.01 3.28
C SER A 68 -13.01 -16.25 3.88
N GLN A 69 -12.96 -14.96 3.91
CA GLN A 69 -14.13 -14.28 4.33
C GLN A 69 -15.28 -14.60 3.50
N GLN A 70 -15.01 -15.04 2.29
CA GLN A 70 -16.09 -15.39 1.48
C GLN A 70 -16.40 -16.82 1.57
N GLY A 71 -15.47 -17.64 1.95
CA GLY A 71 -15.67 -19.04 1.92
C GLY A 71 -15.40 -19.73 3.19
N GLY A 72 -15.06 -19.04 4.15
CA GLY A 72 -14.78 -19.67 5.38
C GLY A 72 -13.59 -20.54 5.35
N GLU A 73 -12.65 -20.37 4.50
CA GLU A 73 -11.67 -21.22 4.38
C GLU A 73 -10.57 -20.93 5.18
N SER A 74 -10.02 -21.36 5.93
CA SER A 74 -9.06 -20.94 6.67
C SER A 74 -7.90 -21.62 6.47
N LEU A 75 -7.35 -21.88 6.21
CA LEU A 75 -6.16 -22.40 6.14
C LEU A 75 -5.85 -23.38 6.85
#